data_7ccfcefb4ed6ee4d66ca5d5a0b83cf73
#
_entry.id   7ccfcefb4ed6ee4d66ca5d5a0b83cf73
#
_cell.length_a   1.000
_cell.length_b   1.000
_cell.length_c   1.000
_cell.angle_alpha   90.00
_cell.angle_beta   90.00
_cell.angle_gamma   90.00
#
_symmetry.space_group_name_H-M   'P 1'
#
loop_
_entity.id
_entity.type
_entity.pdbx_description
1 polymer ?
#
loop_
_entity_poly.entity_id
_entity_poly.type
_entity_poly.pdbx_seq_one_letter_code
_entity_poly.pdbx_strand_id
1 'polypeptide(L)'
;MLEGYPGFNQTKTRKEPAIAQYAWVLEVRPGYEEEYKRRHDEIWPEMVHTLREAGIRNYSIFRYGLTLFGYFETDDLEQTVEYLKNSEVNRRWSEWMDPIMKVEIDPQTEFPYLLPLQWHMD
;
A
#
# COMPACT_ATOMS: atom_id res chain seq x y z
N MET A 1 27.12 -5.18 1.79
CA MET A 1 27.22 -5.32 3.23
C MET A 1 26.61 -6.63 3.74
N LEU A 2 25.36 -6.88 3.45
CA LEU A 2 24.75 -8.12 3.89
C LEU A 2 25.35 -9.35 3.19
N GLU A 3 25.80 -9.19 2.01
CA GLU A 3 26.41 -10.30 1.30
C GLU A 3 27.65 -10.81 2.00
N GLY A 4 28.15 -10.07 2.97
CA GLY A 4 29.26 -10.58 3.76
C GLY A 4 28.87 -11.61 4.79
N TYR A 5 27.59 -11.80 5.02
CA TYR A 5 27.11 -12.77 6.00
C TYR A 5 27.00 -14.12 5.35
N PRO A 6 27.52 -15.16 6.00
CA PRO A 6 27.62 -16.46 5.34
C PRO A 6 26.31 -17.00 4.80
N GLY A 7 25.21 -16.81 5.45
CA GLY A 7 23.98 -17.38 5.00
C GLY A 7 23.15 -16.53 4.06
N PHE A 8 23.63 -15.34 3.75
CA PHE A 8 22.79 -14.39 3.08
C PHE A 8 22.41 -14.82 1.67
N ASN A 9 23.40 -15.28 0.91
CA ASN A 9 23.16 -15.68 -0.47
C ASN A 9 22.29 -16.92 -0.55
N GLN A 10 22.46 -17.85 0.36
CA GLN A 10 21.61 -19.02 0.38
C GLN A 10 20.16 -18.64 0.58
N THR A 11 19.93 -17.66 1.44
CA THR A 11 18.58 -17.18 1.64
C THR A 11 17.99 -16.68 0.34
N LYS A 12 18.78 -15.97 -0.43
CA LYS A 12 18.31 -15.44 -1.69
C LYS A 12 18.02 -16.48 -2.72
N THR A 13 18.66 -17.61 -2.64
CA THR A 13 18.45 -18.66 -3.62
C THR A 13 17.24 -19.51 -3.32
N ARG A 14 16.60 -19.31 -2.19
CA ARG A 14 15.44 -20.09 -1.87
C ARG A 14 14.30 -19.78 -2.81
N LYS A 15 13.49 -20.76 -3.04
CA LYS A 15 12.41 -20.67 -4.01
C LYS A 15 11.13 -20.16 -3.43
N GLU A 16 11.01 -20.08 -2.15
CA GLU A 16 9.77 -19.60 -1.56
C GLU A 16 9.55 -18.15 -1.92
N PRO A 17 8.31 -17.76 -2.15
CA PRO A 17 8.00 -16.39 -2.50
C PRO A 17 8.39 -15.46 -1.35
N ALA A 18 9.01 -14.39 -1.70
CA ALA A 18 9.36 -13.38 -0.72
C ALA A 18 8.16 -12.46 -0.56
N ILE A 19 7.57 -12.44 0.64
CA ILE A 19 6.54 -11.46 0.93
C ILE A 19 7.25 -10.14 1.15
N ALA A 20 6.95 -9.18 0.31
CA ALA A 20 7.57 -7.88 0.42
C ALA A 20 6.63 -6.92 1.13
N GLN A 21 7.23 -5.99 1.85
CA GLN A 21 6.54 -5.03 2.68
C GLN A 21 6.66 -3.66 2.05
N TYR A 22 5.57 -2.92 2.05
CA TYR A 22 5.53 -1.62 1.42
C TYR A 22 4.78 -0.64 2.30
N ALA A 23 5.18 0.62 2.22
CA ALA A 23 4.52 1.67 2.99
C ALA A 23 4.46 2.94 2.17
N TRP A 24 3.42 3.74 2.43
CA TRP A 24 3.25 5.04 1.79
C TRP A 24 2.84 6.06 2.84
N VAL A 25 3.01 7.33 2.50
CA VAL A 25 2.57 8.45 3.33
C VAL A 25 1.70 9.36 2.49
N LEU A 26 0.54 9.69 3.01
CA LEU A 26 -0.36 10.65 2.39
C LEU A 26 -0.86 11.60 3.45
N GLU A 27 -1.71 12.53 3.08
CA GLU A 27 -2.32 13.46 4.01
C GLU A 27 -3.82 13.50 3.83
N VAL A 28 -4.53 13.61 4.94
CA VAL A 28 -5.96 13.93 4.90
C VAL A 28 -6.08 15.44 5.07
N ARG A 29 -7.07 16.04 4.41
CA ARG A 29 -7.24 17.47 4.51
C ARG A 29 -7.79 17.85 5.89
N PRO A 30 -7.43 19.03 6.40
CA PRO A 30 -7.88 19.44 7.73
C PRO A 30 -9.41 19.39 7.83
N GLY A 31 -9.88 18.83 8.93
CA GLY A 31 -11.31 18.71 9.17
C GLY A 31 -11.94 17.45 8.64
N TYR A 32 -11.19 16.65 7.88
CA TYR A 32 -11.74 15.43 7.29
C TYR A 32 -11.16 14.16 7.94
N GLU A 33 -10.50 14.30 9.09
CA GLU A 33 -9.88 13.16 9.74
C GLU A 33 -10.89 12.07 10.10
N GLU A 34 -12.03 12.46 10.68
CA GLU A 34 -13.03 11.50 11.07
C GLU A 34 -13.78 10.94 9.87
N GLU A 35 -13.99 11.76 8.85
CA GLU A 35 -14.63 11.30 7.63
C GLU A 35 -13.77 10.25 6.94
N TYR A 36 -12.44 10.45 6.94
CA TYR A 36 -11.53 9.47 6.37
C TYR A 36 -11.68 8.13 7.08
N LYS A 37 -11.68 8.16 8.41
CA LYS A 37 -11.82 6.91 9.17
C LYS A 37 -13.18 6.27 8.91
N ARG A 38 -14.24 7.05 8.89
CA ARG A 38 -15.58 6.52 8.67
C ARG A 38 -15.67 5.83 7.31
N ARG A 39 -15.11 6.45 6.27
CA ARG A 39 -15.16 5.85 4.94
C ARG A 39 -14.41 4.53 4.88
N HIS A 40 -13.32 4.42 5.62
CA HIS A 40 -12.60 3.15 5.68
C HIS A 40 -13.29 2.12 6.55
N ASP A 41 -13.90 2.55 7.66
CA ASP A 41 -14.68 1.62 8.48
C ASP A 41 -15.85 1.05 7.69
N GLU A 42 -16.36 1.81 6.75
CA GLU A 42 -17.49 1.40 5.90
C GLU A 42 -17.02 1.10 4.47
N ILE A 43 -15.79 0.66 4.33
CA ILE A 43 -15.22 0.41 3.00
C ILE A 43 -16.11 -0.56 2.22
N TRP A 44 -16.23 -0.31 0.94
CA TRP A 44 -17.07 -1.13 0.07
C TRP A 44 -16.54 -2.57 0.05
N PRO A 45 -17.43 -3.56 0.21
CA PRO A 45 -16.96 -4.96 0.11
C PRO A 45 -16.27 -5.25 -1.22
N GLU A 46 -16.73 -4.64 -2.32
CA GLU A 46 -16.09 -4.84 -3.60
C GLU A 46 -14.69 -4.23 -3.64
N MET A 47 -14.43 -3.18 -2.85
CA MET A 47 -13.10 -2.61 -2.80
C MET A 47 -12.15 -3.53 -2.03
N VAL A 48 -12.62 -4.12 -0.94
CA VAL A 48 -11.81 -5.10 -0.20
C VAL A 48 -11.51 -6.29 -1.10
N HIS A 49 -12.50 -6.75 -1.86
CA HIS A 49 -12.29 -7.85 -2.79
C HIS A 49 -11.25 -7.47 -3.85
N THR A 50 -11.33 -6.26 -4.37
CA THR A 50 -10.38 -5.76 -5.36
C THR A 50 -8.95 -5.76 -4.81
N LEU A 51 -8.79 -5.31 -3.57
CA LEU A 51 -7.46 -5.29 -2.96
C LEU A 51 -6.91 -6.70 -2.81
N ARG A 52 -7.75 -7.65 -2.42
CA ARG A 52 -7.31 -9.04 -2.30
C ARG A 52 -6.96 -9.65 -3.65
N GLU A 53 -7.76 -9.37 -4.66
CA GLU A 53 -7.47 -9.87 -6.02
C GLU A 53 -6.20 -9.26 -6.57
N ALA A 54 -5.86 -8.05 -6.13
CA ALA A 54 -4.59 -7.43 -6.52
C ALA A 54 -3.40 -8.05 -5.81
N GLY A 55 -3.65 -8.93 -4.84
CA GLY A 55 -2.57 -9.60 -4.11
C GLY A 55 -2.18 -8.92 -2.81
N ILE A 56 -2.94 -7.94 -2.38
CA ILE A 56 -2.60 -7.19 -1.16
C ILE A 56 -3.08 -7.94 0.07
N ARG A 57 -2.20 -8.00 1.07
CA ARG A 57 -2.49 -8.61 2.37
C ARG A 57 -1.94 -7.72 3.47
N ASN A 58 -2.49 -7.89 4.66
CA ASN A 58 -2.01 -7.21 5.87
C ASN A 58 -1.91 -5.72 5.67
N TYR A 59 -2.96 -5.14 5.13
CA TYR A 59 -3.03 -3.73 4.82
C TYR A 59 -3.56 -2.97 6.04
N SER A 60 -2.76 -2.05 6.55
CA SER A 60 -3.13 -1.23 7.71
C SER A 60 -2.80 0.22 7.43
N ILE A 61 -3.64 1.11 7.92
CA ILE A 61 -3.43 2.54 7.77
C ILE A 61 -3.47 3.17 9.15
N PHE A 62 -2.44 3.95 9.45
CA PHE A 62 -2.33 4.67 10.71
C PHE A 62 -2.35 6.16 10.44
N ARG A 63 -2.76 6.93 11.41
CA ARG A 63 -2.82 8.38 11.27
C ARG A 63 -2.11 9.06 12.44
N TYR A 64 -1.34 10.09 12.13
CA TYR A 64 -0.76 10.98 13.12
C TYR A 64 -1.07 12.40 12.69
N GLY A 65 -1.99 13.08 13.39
CA GLY A 65 -2.46 14.37 12.93
C GLY A 65 -3.13 14.24 11.57
N LEU A 66 -2.63 14.97 10.60
CA LEU A 66 -3.14 14.88 9.22
C LEU A 66 -2.37 13.88 8.37
N THR A 67 -1.32 13.28 8.93
CA THR A 67 -0.48 12.37 8.16
C THR A 67 -1.00 10.95 8.27
N LEU A 68 -1.07 10.28 7.13
CA LEU A 68 -1.51 8.90 7.04
C LEU A 68 -0.34 8.03 6.63
N PHE A 69 -0.22 6.88 7.29
CA PHE A 69 0.83 5.89 7.00
C PHE A 69 0.14 4.61 6.61
N GLY A 70 0.36 4.15 5.39
CA GLY A 70 -0.19 2.89 4.94
C GLY A 70 0.87 1.82 4.87
N TYR A 71 0.55 0.62 5.32
CA TYR A 71 1.44 -0.53 5.26
C TYR A 71 0.69 -1.68 4.61
N PHE A 72 1.33 -2.35 3.67
CA PHE A 72 0.72 -3.52 3.07
C PHE A 72 1.79 -4.50 2.61
N GLU A 73 1.35 -5.70 2.28
CA GLU A 73 2.23 -6.75 1.79
C GLU A 73 1.68 -7.30 0.49
N THR A 74 2.58 -7.68 -0.40
CA THR A 74 2.23 -8.38 -1.62
C THR A 74 3.44 -9.17 -2.10
N ASP A 75 3.18 -10.28 -2.76
CA ASP A 75 4.26 -11.09 -3.32
C ASP A 75 4.83 -10.49 -4.61
N ASP A 76 4.03 -9.70 -5.30
CA ASP A 76 4.39 -9.20 -6.62
C ASP A 76 3.84 -7.79 -6.78
N LEU A 77 4.67 -6.81 -6.43
CA LEU A 77 4.24 -5.43 -6.45
C LEU A 77 3.83 -4.98 -7.85
N GLU A 78 4.58 -5.41 -8.85
CA GLU A 78 4.30 -5.00 -10.21
C GLU A 78 2.92 -5.44 -10.64
N GLN A 79 2.56 -6.68 -10.33
CA GLN A 79 1.24 -7.21 -10.65
C GLN A 79 0.16 -6.49 -9.85
N THR A 80 0.42 -6.22 -8.58
CA THR A 80 -0.53 -5.50 -7.73
C THR A 80 -0.85 -4.13 -8.31
N VAL A 81 0.19 -3.38 -8.69
CA VAL A 81 0.03 -2.04 -9.25
C VAL A 81 -0.74 -2.12 -10.56
N GLU A 82 -0.37 -3.08 -11.40
CA GLU A 82 -1.04 -3.22 -12.69
C GLU A 82 -2.52 -3.57 -12.53
N TYR A 83 -2.84 -4.44 -11.59
CA TYR A 83 -4.21 -4.82 -11.33
C TYR A 83 -5.03 -3.61 -10.88
N LEU A 84 -4.49 -2.85 -9.91
CA LEU A 84 -5.22 -1.68 -9.39
C LEU A 84 -5.36 -0.59 -10.43
N LYS A 85 -4.34 -0.42 -11.25
CA LYS A 85 -4.36 0.59 -12.29
C LYS A 85 -5.50 0.36 -13.29
N ASN A 86 -5.85 -0.89 -13.51
CA ASN A 86 -6.90 -1.26 -14.45
C ASN A 86 -8.23 -1.55 -13.79
N SER A 87 -8.34 -1.33 -12.48
CA SER A 87 -9.56 -1.65 -11.74
C SER A 87 -10.54 -0.49 -11.74
N GLU A 88 -11.74 -0.76 -12.22
CA GLU A 88 -12.81 0.23 -12.19
C GLU A 88 -13.23 0.53 -10.75
N VAL A 89 -13.27 -0.49 -9.90
CA VAL A 89 -13.64 -0.31 -8.50
C VAL A 89 -12.62 0.61 -7.82
N ASN A 90 -11.32 0.36 -8.05
CA ASN A 90 -10.28 1.20 -7.46
C ASN A 90 -10.38 2.63 -7.96
N ARG A 91 -10.71 2.82 -9.25
CA ARG A 91 -10.86 4.16 -9.80
C ARG A 91 -12.00 4.90 -9.10
N ARG A 92 -13.14 4.25 -8.92
CA ARG A 92 -14.28 4.88 -8.26
C ARG A 92 -13.97 5.21 -6.80
N TRP A 93 -13.28 4.30 -6.12
CA TRP A 93 -12.89 4.55 -4.73
C TRP A 93 -11.96 5.75 -4.64
N SER A 94 -10.96 5.81 -5.52
CA SER A 94 -10.00 6.91 -5.52
C SER A 94 -10.68 8.25 -5.80
N GLU A 95 -11.60 8.27 -6.74
CA GLU A 95 -12.33 9.50 -7.05
C GLU A 95 -13.19 9.94 -5.87
N TRP A 96 -13.75 9.01 -5.16
CA TRP A 96 -14.58 9.34 -4.00
C TRP A 96 -13.73 9.86 -2.84
N MET A 97 -12.54 9.30 -2.65
CA MET A 97 -11.66 9.72 -1.56
C MET A 97 -10.89 11.01 -1.87
N ASP A 98 -10.65 11.29 -3.13
CA ASP A 98 -9.77 12.38 -3.52
C ASP A 98 -10.11 13.73 -2.89
N PRO A 99 -11.40 14.14 -2.82
CA PRO A 99 -11.70 15.48 -2.27
C PRO A 99 -11.31 15.67 -0.82
N ILE A 100 -11.17 14.61 -0.04
CA ILE A 100 -10.82 14.77 1.37
C ILE A 100 -9.34 14.50 1.62
N MET A 101 -8.57 14.24 0.57
CA MET A 101 -7.16 13.86 0.71
C MET A 101 -6.25 14.80 -0.07
N LYS A 102 -5.00 14.76 0.34
CA LYS A 102 -3.92 15.39 -0.38
C LYS A 102 -2.98 14.28 -0.79
N VAL A 103 -2.99 13.94 -2.07
CA VAL A 103 -2.33 12.74 -2.56
C VAL A 103 -1.29 13.11 -3.59
N GLU A 104 -0.09 12.55 -3.43
CA GLU A 104 0.96 12.62 -4.45
C GLU A 104 1.06 11.25 -5.10
N ILE A 105 0.84 11.21 -6.40
CA ILE A 105 0.83 9.97 -7.15
C ILE A 105 2.08 9.87 -8.01
N ASP A 106 2.73 8.72 -7.97
CA ASP A 106 3.82 8.41 -8.87
C ASP A 106 3.23 8.24 -10.27
N PRO A 107 3.62 9.09 -11.24
CA PRO A 107 3.02 8.99 -12.57
C PRO A 107 3.32 7.68 -13.29
N GLN A 108 4.36 6.98 -12.91
CA GLN A 108 4.70 5.72 -13.56
C GLN A 108 3.80 4.58 -13.12
N THR A 109 3.38 4.59 -11.86
CA THR A 109 2.58 3.50 -11.31
C THR A 109 1.13 3.87 -11.11
N GLU A 110 0.81 5.17 -11.12
CA GLU A 110 -0.50 5.70 -10.76
C GLU A 110 -0.89 5.29 -9.34
N PHE A 111 0.10 5.13 -8.50
CA PHE A 111 -0.01 4.68 -7.12
C PHE A 111 0.75 5.67 -6.24
N PRO A 112 0.43 5.78 -4.96
CA PRO A 112 1.23 6.66 -4.09
C PRO A 112 2.68 6.24 -4.07
N TYR A 113 3.58 7.22 -3.90
CA TYR A 113 5.00 6.91 -3.79
C TYR A 113 5.23 6.00 -2.59
N LEU A 114 6.06 4.98 -2.79
CA LEU A 114 6.38 4.03 -1.74
C LEU A 114 7.64 4.47 -1.02
N LEU A 115 7.64 4.24 0.29
CA LEU A 115 8.76 4.63 1.14
C LEU A 115 9.86 3.59 1.06
N PRO A 116 11.14 4.02 1.08
CA PRO A 116 12.23 3.03 1.08
C PRO A 116 12.30 2.35 2.43
N LEU A 117 12.31 1.03 2.40
CA LEU A 117 12.45 0.24 3.61
C LEU A 117 13.82 0.50 4.22
N GLN A 118 13.86 0.78 5.52
CA GLN A 118 15.12 1.06 6.19
C GLN A 118 15.65 -0.14 6.95
N TRP A 119 14.76 -0.95 7.53
CA TRP A 119 15.20 -2.04 8.38
C TRP A 119 14.02 -2.98 8.64
N HIS A 120 14.30 -4.26 8.70
CA HIS A 120 13.29 -5.28 8.97
C HIS A 120 13.91 -6.42 9.75
N MET A 121 13.16 -6.93 10.72
CA MET A 121 13.54 -8.11 11.46
C MET A 121 12.36 -9.06 11.50
N ASP A 122 12.60 -10.32 11.17
CA ASP A 122 11.56 -11.36 11.26
C ASP A 122 11.19 -11.68 12.69
#